data_6b672f21d3ffa13ab2466b991dd132c0
#
_entry.id   6b672f21d3ffa13ab2466b991dd132c0
#
_cell.length_a   1.000
_cell.length_b   1.000
_cell.length_c   1.000
_cell.angle_alpha   90.00
_cell.angle_beta   90.00
_cell.angle_gamma   90.00
#
_symmetry.space_group_name_H-M   'P 1'
#
loop_
_entity.id
_entity.type
_entity.pdbx_description
1 polymer ?
#
loop_
_entity_poly.entity_id
_entity_poly.type
_entity_poly.pdbx_seq_one_letter_code
_entity_poly.pdbx_strand_id
1 'polypeptide(L)'
;MFGTQSKRDLALELQAQIPILRPSIHARRANLTVKFQDLYGFTVEGNVDDVNVLNEVREKVRQQGRVWWALEASKGANWYLQPQVSSISEGIVLKSSLKLSALANAITLKKLIRKGIPPVLRPKVWFSLSGAAKKKSTVPESYYNDLTKAVEGKVTPATRQIDHDLPRTFPGHPWLDTPEGHAALRRVLVGYSFRDSDVGYCQGLNYVAALLLLVMKTEEDAFWMLAVLLENVLVNDCYTNNLSGCHVEQRVFKDLLAKKCPRIATHLEALEFDVSLVATEWFLCLFSKSLPSETTLRVWDVLFYEGAKVLFHVALAIFKMKEEELLLTHQVGDIINILQRTTHHLFDPDELLTIKIEHGIFFPCGNHLPSGS
;
A
#
# COMPACT_ATOMS: atom_id res chain seq x y z
N MET A 1 3.12 -27.17 -18.85
CA MET A 1 1.68 -27.33 -19.11
C MET A 1 0.95 -26.70 -17.93
N PHE A 2 0.55 -25.44 -18.03
CA PHE A 2 -0.32 -24.82 -17.04
C PHE A 2 -1.75 -25.11 -17.49
N GLY A 3 -2.41 -26.02 -16.76
CA GLY A 3 -3.81 -26.34 -17.00
C GLY A 3 -4.68 -25.10 -16.88
N THR A 4 -5.58 -24.91 -17.81
CA THR A 4 -6.67 -23.93 -17.74
C THR A 4 -7.54 -24.27 -16.55
N GLN A 5 -7.25 -23.67 -15.41
CA GLN A 5 -8.09 -23.76 -14.21
C GLN A 5 -9.48 -23.23 -14.58
N SER A 6 -10.52 -24.03 -14.34
CA SER A 6 -11.90 -23.71 -14.70
C SER A 6 -12.32 -22.39 -14.04
N LYS A 7 -13.07 -21.54 -14.76
CA LYS A 7 -13.66 -20.30 -14.22
C LYS A 7 -14.44 -20.52 -12.93
N ARG A 8 -14.97 -21.73 -12.75
CA ARG A 8 -15.71 -22.18 -11.57
C ARG A 8 -14.78 -22.42 -10.38
N ASP A 9 -13.58 -22.98 -10.64
CA ASP A 9 -12.58 -23.27 -9.61
C ASP A 9 -11.97 -21.99 -9.07
N LEU A 10 -11.67 -21.01 -9.94
CA LEU A 10 -11.18 -19.70 -9.53
C LEU A 10 -12.22 -18.88 -8.75
N ALA A 11 -13.51 -18.96 -9.13
CA ALA A 11 -14.59 -18.32 -8.38
C ALA A 11 -14.80 -18.96 -6.99
N LEU A 12 -14.66 -20.29 -6.90
CA LEU A 12 -14.70 -21.03 -5.64
C LEU A 12 -13.47 -20.72 -4.76
N GLU A 13 -12.31 -20.63 -5.36
CA GLU A 13 -11.06 -20.24 -4.67
C GLU A 13 -11.15 -18.81 -4.11
N LEU A 14 -11.72 -17.86 -4.87
CA LEU A 14 -11.97 -16.50 -4.41
C LEU A 14 -12.99 -16.49 -3.23
N GLN A 15 -14.04 -17.30 -3.29
CA GLN A 15 -15.01 -17.43 -2.20
C GLN A 15 -14.41 -18.08 -0.95
N ALA A 16 -13.53 -19.07 -1.11
CA ALA A 16 -12.83 -19.72 0.00
C ALA A 16 -11.80 -18.81 0.67
N GLN A 17 -11.18 -17.88 -0.09
CA GLN A 17 -10.17 -16.96 0.42
C GLN A 17 -10.75 -15.73 1.12
N ILE A 18 -12.06 -15.45 0.99
CA ILE A 18 -12.72 -14.30 1.60
C ILE A 18 -13.86 -14.80 2.51
N PRO A 19 -13.55 -15.30 3.70
CA PRO A 19 -14.58 -15.82 4.61
C PRO A 19 -15.46 -14.70 5.17
N ILE A 20 -16.71 -15.03 5.45
CA ILE A 20 -17.61 -14.15 6.19
C ILE A 20 -17.31 -14.32 7.69
N LEU A 21 -17.04 -13.19 8.36
CA LEU A 21 -16.85 -13.15 9.80
C LEU A 21 -18.20 -13.25 10.52
N ARG A 22 -18.30 -14.14 11.51
CA ARG A 22 -19.53 -14.35 12.27
C ARG A 22 -19.26 -14.18 13.77
N PRO A 23 -19.51 -12.97 14.33
CA PRO A 23 -19.38 -12.77 15.76
C PRO A 23 -20.37 -13.64 16.51
N SER A 24 -20.04 -14.04 17.73
CA SER A 24 -20.94 -14.81 18.58
C SER A 24 -22.23 -14.05 18.90
N ILE A 25 -23.31 -14.79 19.21
CA ILE A 25 -24.59 -14.17 19.60
C ILE A 25 -24.44 -13.33 20.87
N HIS A 26 -23.56 -13.74 21.78
CA HIS A 26 -23.28 -12.99 23.01
C HIS A 26 -22.55 -11.67 22.72
N ALA A 27 -21.57 -11.67 21.82
CA ALA A 27 -20.88 -10.44 21.40
C ALA A 27 -21.82 -9.43 20.76
N ARG A 28 -22.80 -9.90 19.97
CA ARG A 28 -23.82 -9.04 19.33
C ARG A 28 -24.74 -8.34 20.32
N ARG A 29 -25.04 -8.98 21.47
CA ARG A 29 -25.96 -8.44 22.49
C ARG A 29 -25.29 -7.51 23.50
N ALA A 30 -23.99 -7.65 23.71
CA ALA A 30 -23.28 -7.02 24.81
C ALA A 30 -22.35 -5.84 24.42
N ASN A 31 -22.35 -5.42 23.15
CA ASN A 31 -21.43 -4.41 22.63
C ASN A 31 -19.94 -4.71 22.98
N LEU A 32 -19.60 -6.01 23.01
CA LEU A 32 -18.29 -6.51 23.41
C LEU A 32 -17.30 -6.39 22.25
N THR A 33 -16.05 -6.11 22.58
CA THR A 33 -14.92 -6.23 21.65
C THR A 33 -14.76 -7.68 21.23
N VAL A 34 -14.69 -7.94 19.94
CA VAL A 34 -14.42 -9.24 19.34
C VAL A 34 -13.08 -9.25 18.67
N LYS A 35 -12.36 -10.38 18.77
CA LYS A 35 -11.11 -10.62 18.03
C LYS A 35 -11.44 -11.47 16.81
N PHE A 36 -10.90 -11.10 15.68
CA PHE A 36 -11.04 -11.84 14.43
C PHE A 36 -9.77 -11.71 13.58
N GLN A 37 -9.61 -12.62 12.64
CA GLN A 37 -8.50 -12.53 11.68
C GLN A 37 -8.97 -11.91 10.36
N ASP A 38 -8.14 -11.01 9.84
CA ASP A 38 -8.31 -10.48 8.50
C ASP A 38 -7.84 -11.47 7.42
N LEU A 39 -7.90 -11.07 6.14
CA LEU A 39 -7.53 -11.93 5.01
C LEU A 39 -6.03 -12.30 4.98
N TYR A 40 -5.21 -11.55 5.68
CA TYR A 40 -3.75 -11.71 5.68
C TYR A 40 -3.24 -12.31 6.99
N GLY A 41 -4.14 -12.69 7.91
CA GLY A 41 -3.80 -13.37 9.16
C GLY A 41 -3.58 -12.43 10.35
N PHE A 42 -3.78 -11.12 10.19
CA PHE A 42 -3.67 -10.20 11.32
C PHE A 42 -4.85 -10.35 12.26
N THR A 43 -4.57 -10.40 13.55
CA THR A 43 -5.61 -10.33 14.57
C THR A 43 -6.08 -8.90 14.73
N VAL A 44 -7.35 -8.68 14.48
CA VAL A 44 -8.02 -7.38 14.58
C VAL A 44 -8.97 -7.42 15.77
N GLU A 45 -8.97 -6.36 16.55
CA GLU A 45 -9.95 -6.13 17.62
C GLU A 45 -10.94 -5.07 17.16
N GLY A 46 -12.21 -5.35 17.26
CA GLY A 46 -13.28 -4.43 16.88
C GLY A 46 -14.61 -4.81 17.53
N ASN A 47 -15.61 -3.99 17.33
CA ASN A 47 -16.97 -4.27 17.75
C ASN A 47 -17.75 -5.02 16.64
N VAL A 48 -19.03 -5.28 16.87
CA VAL A 48 -19.89 -5.97 15.90
C VAL A 48 -20.10 -5.14 14.63
N ASP A 49 -20.13 -3.83 14.75
CA ASP A 49 -20.30 -2.94 13.60
C ASP A 49 -19.06 -2.95 12.72
N ASP A 50 -17.86 -2.98 13.30
CA ASP A 50 -16.59 -3.16 12.57
C ASP A 50 -16.58 -4.47 11.77
N VAL A 51 -17.08 -5.56 12.37
CA VAL A 51 -17.21 -6.86 11.68
C VAL A 51 -18.21 -6.78 10.52
N ASN A 52 -19.32 -6.06 10.69
CA ASN A 52 -20.31 -5.88 9.63
C ASN A 52 -19.71 -5.07 8.48
N VAL A 53 -19.04 -3.96 8.76
CA VAL A 53 -18.33 -3.13 7.76
C VAL A 53 -17.33 -3.99 6.98
N LEU A 54 -16.51 -4.78 7.66
CA LEU A 54 -15.52 -5.64 7.00
C LEU A 54 -16.18 -6.73 6.13
N ASN A 55 -17.31 -7.29 6.55
CA ASN A 55 -18.08 -8.24 5.74
C ASN A 55 -18.63 -7.58 4.47
N GLU A 56 -19.13 -6.36 4.56
CA GLU A 56 -19.57 -5.59 3.38
C GLU A 56 -18.41 -5.29 2.42
N VAL A 57 -17.26 -4.88 2.97
CA VAL A 57 -16.04 -4.68 2.17
C VAL A 57 -15.62 -5.97 1.46
N ARG A 58 -15.65 -7.11 2.15
CA ARG A 58 -15.33 -8.41 1.57
C ARG A 58 -16.31 -8.82 0.47
N GLU A 59 -17.59 -8.49 0.60
CA GLU A 59 -18.56 -8.73 -0.48
C GLU A 59 -18.28 -7.81 -1.68
N LYS A 60 -17.93 -6.54 -1.45
CA LYS A 60 -17.46 -5.64 -2.52
C LYS A 60 -16.24 -6.23 -3.25
N VAL A 61 -15.27 -6.79 -2.52
CA VAL A 61 -14.08 -7.45 -3.10
C VAL A 61 -14.46 -8.65 -3.95
N ARG A 62 -15.41 -9.48 -3.50
CA ARG A 62 -15.94 -10.61 -4.32
C ARG A 62 -16.59 -10.12 -5.61
N GLN A 63 -17.41 -9.07 -5.52
CA GLN A 63 -18.04 -8.47 -6.71
C GLN A 63 -16.99 -7.91 -7.68
N GLN A 64 -15.95 -7.23 -7.17
CA GLN A 64 -14.83 -6.79 -8.00
C GLN A 64 -14.13 -7.98 -8.67
N GLY A 65 -13.92 -9.08 -7.95
CA GLY A 65 -13.39 -10.32 -8.53
C GLY A 65 -14.18 -10.78 -9.74
N ARG A 66 -15.51 -10.81 -9.66
CA ARG A 66 -16.38 -11.18 -10.80
C ARG A 66 -16.19 -10.23 -12.00
N VAL A 67 -16.03 -8.92 -11.75
CA VAL A 67 -15.81 -7.93 -12.81
C VAL A 67 -14.46 -8.15 -13.49
N TRP A 68 -13.39 -8.36 -12.70
CA TRP A 68 -12.06 -8.64 -13.24
C TRP A 68 -12.05 -9.90 -14.11
N TRP A 69 -12.69 -10.99 -13.66
CA TRP A 69 -12.82 -12.24 -14.41
C TRP A 69 -13.63 -12.08 -15.69
N ALA A 70 -14.73 -11.34 -15.64
CA ALA A 70 -15.55 -11.07 -16.82
C ALA A 70 -14.75 -10.31 -17.89
N LEU A 71 -13.92 -9.34 -17.47
CA LEU A 71 -13.05 -8.58 -18.37
C LEU A 71 -11.93 -9.45 -18.95
N GLU A 72 -11.31 -10.30 -18.14
CA GLU A 72 -10.29 -11.25 -18.63
C GLU A 72 -10.90 -12.24 -19.64
N ALA A 73 -12.14 -12.68 -19.41
CA ALA A 73 -12.86 -13.54 -20.34
C ALA A 73 -13.19 -12.86 -21.67
N SER A 74 -13.48 -11.55 -21.65
CA SER A 74 -13.88 -10.80 -22.85
C SER A 74 -12.72 -10.19 -23.63
N LYS A 75 -11.66 -9.75 -22.91
CA LYS A 75 -10.52 -9.04 -23.49
C LYS A 75 -9.27 -9.92 -23.65
N GLY A 76 -9.30 -11.14 -23.13
CA GLY A 76 -8.16 -12.05 -23.09
C GLY A 76 -7.36 -11.96 -21.78
N ALA A 77 -6.57 -13.01 -21.51
CA ALA A 77 -5.71 -13.09 -20.35
C ALA A 77 -4.72 -11.91 -20.35
N ASN A 78 -4.54 -11.30 -19.18
CA ASN A 78 -3.61 -10.17 -18.99
C ASN A 78 -3.92 -8.93 -19.84
N TRP A 79 -5.16 -8.68 -20.21
CA TRP A 79 -5.57 -7.52 -20.99
C TRP A 79 -5.07 -6.18 -20.43
N TYR A 80 -4.85 -6.11 -19.11
CA TYR A 80 -4.33 -4.94 -18.40
C TYR A 80 -2.82 -4.72 -18.60
N LEU A 81 -2.10 -5.68 -19.18
CA LEU A 81 -0.67 -5.58 -19.52
C LEU A 81 -0.43 -5.05 -20.93
N GLN A 82 -1.48 -4.81 -21.70
CA GLN A 82 -1.34 -4.23 -23.04
C GLN A 82 -0.69 -2.83 -22.95
N PRO A 83 0.11 -2.40 -23.94
CA PRO A 83 0.84 -1.14 -23.91
C PRO A 83 -0.06 0.02 -23.48
N GLN A 84 0.30 0.66 -22.38
CA GLN A 84 -0.39 1.87 -21.93
C GLN A 84 -0.04 3.04 -22.87
N VAL A 85 -0.93 4.01 -22.98
CA VAL A 85 -0.76 5.17 -23.89
C VAL A 85 0.56 5.92 -23.64
N SER A 86 1.10 5.87 -22.42
CA SER A 86 2.38 6.48 -22.05
C SER A 86 3.61 5.84 -22.70
N SER A 87 3.53 4.56 -23.09
CA SER A 87 4.63 3.87 -23.79
C SER A 87 4.59 4.05 -25.32
N ILE A 88 3.56 4.74 -25.84
CA ILE A 88 3.34 4.97 -27.28
C ILE A 88 4.07 6.23 -27.76
N SER A 89 4.63 7.05 -26.85
CA SER A 89 5.32 8.31 -27.21
C SER A 89 6.66 8.12 -27.92
N GLU A 90 7.22 6.90 -27.93
CA GLU A 90 8.47 6.60 -28.63
C GLU A 90 8.21 5.79 -29.92
N GLY A 91 7.94 6.51 -31.00
CA GLY A 91 8.32 6.03 -32.36
C GLY A 91 7.37 5.15 -33.13
N ILE A 92 6.14 4.81 -32.67
CA ILE A 92 5.21 4.00 -33.47
C ILE A 92 3.97 4.84 -33.85
N VAL A 93 3.80 5.08 -35.14
CA VAL A 93 2.56 5.64 -35.71
C VAL A 93 1.46 4.56 -35.67
N LEU A 94 0.82 4.41 -34.51
CA LEU A 94 -0.35 3.54 -34.37
C LEU A 94 -1.57 4.17 -35.06
N LYS A 95 -2.35 3.33 -35.74
CA LYS A 95 -3.65 3.74 -36.34
C LYS A 95 -4.54 4.34 -35.24
N SER A 96 -5.30 5.38 -35.57
CA SER A 96 -6.15 6.15 -34.63
C SER A 96 -7.09 5.27 -33.78
N SER A 97 -7.61 4.17 -34.34
CA SER A 97 -8.47 3.21 -33.66
C SER A 97 -7.76 2.44 -32.54
N LEU A 98 -6.48 2.10 -32.71
CA LEU A 98 -5.67 1.41 -31.67
C LEU A 98 -5.36 2.34 -30.49
N LYS A 99 -5.16 3.63 -30.76
CA LYS A 99 -4.96 4.64 -29.69
C LYS A 99 -6.23 4.83 -28.84
N LEU A 100 -7.40 4.84 -29.46
CA LEU A 100 -8.69 4.97 -28.79
C LEU A 100 -9.01 3.74 -27.91
N SER A 101 -8.75 2.54 -28.38
CA SER A 101 -8.97 1.31 -27.61
C SER A 101 -8.00 1.20 -26.41
N ALA A 102 -6.73 1.57 -26.60
CA ALA A 102 -5.74 1.62 -25.53
C ALA A 102 -6.13 2.64 -24.45
N LEU A 103 -6.60 3.82 -24.86
CA LEU A 103 -7.08 4.85 -23.92
C LEU A 103 -8.31 4.37 -23.14
N ALA A 104 -9.29 3.74 -23.80
CA ALA A 104 -10.47 3.17 -23.14
C ALA A 104 -10.10 2.07 -22.15
N ASN A 105 -9.12 1.21 -22.48
CA ASN A 105 -8.60 0.20 -21.59
C ASN A 105 -7.89 0.82 -20.37
N ALA A 106 -7.08 1.86 -20.57
CA ALA A 106 -6.41 2.56 -19.48
C ALA A 106 -7.40 3.22 -18.51
N ILE A 107 -8.45 3.87 -19.03
CA ILE A 107 -9.52 4.46 -18.20
C ILE A 107 -10.26 3.38 -17.42
N THR A 108 -10.59 2.26 -18.06
CA THR A 108 -11.26 1.12 -17.42
C THR A 108 -10.39 0.53 -16.32
N LEU A 109 -9.11 0.30 -16.62
CA LEU A 109 -8.14 -0.23 -15.65
C LEU A 109 -8.01 0.69 -14.45
N LYS A 110 -7.84 1.99 -14.66
CA LYS A 110 -7.77 2.97 -13.58
C LYS A 110 -8.99 2.92 -12.66
N LYS A 111 -10.21 2.85 -13.23
CA LYS A 111 -11.45 2.72 -12.46
C LYS A 111 -11.49 1.43 -11.64
N LEU A 112 -11.04 0.32 -12.22
CA LEU A 112 -11.02 -0.98 -11.55
C LEU A 112 -10.01 -1.02 -10.41
N ILE A 113 -8.79 -0.51 -10.61
CA ILE A 113 -7.76 -0.43 -9.58
C ILE A 113 -8.25 0.41 -8.40
N ARG A 114 -8.87 1.55 -8.67
CA ARG A 114 -9.45 2.40 -7.62
C ARG A 114 -10.58 1.72 -6.85
N LYS A 115 -11.32 0.81 -7.47
CA LYS A 115 -12.32 -0.04 -6.81
C LYS A 115 -11.73 -1.26 -6.10
N GLY A 116 -10.49 -1.58 -6.37
CA GLY A 116 -9.70 -2.64 -5.74
C GLY A 116 -9.33 -3.78 -6.67
N ILE A 117 -8.12 -4.26 -6.47
CA ILE A 117 -7.60 -5.45 -7.12
C ILE A 117 -7.94 -6.63 -6.21
N PRO A 118 -8.60 -7.69 -6.73
CA PRO A 118 -8.83 -8.90 -5.94
C PRO A 118 -7.52 -9.47 -5.37
N PRO A 119 -7.49 -9.94 -4.12
CA PRO A 119 -6.27 -10.40 -3.45
C PRO A 119 -5.43 -11.39 -4.27
N VAL A 120 -6.11 -12.34 -4.93
CA VAL A 120 -5.46 -13.35 -5.79
C VAL A 120 -4.80 -12.79 -7.04
N LEU A 121 -5.21 -11.62 -7.50
CA LEU A 121 -4.64 -10.96 -8.67
C LEU A 121 -3.56 -9.94 -8.31
N ARG A 122 -3.50 -9.47 -7.05
CA ARG A 122 -2.52 -8.47 -6.61
C ARG A 122 -1.08 -8.82 -6.97
N PRO A 123 -0.56 -10.04 -6.70
CA PRO A 123 0.82 -10.37 -7.04
C PRO A 123 1.15 -10.09 -8.50
N LYS A 124 0.30 -10.58 -9.39
CA LYS A 124 0.49 -10.47 -10.83
C LYS A 124 0.30 -9.04 -11.33
N VAL A 125 -0.75 -8.36 -10.89
CA VAL A 125 -1.09 -7.00 -11.33
C VAL A 125 -0.07 -6.00 -10.81
N TRP A 126 0.29 -6.06 -9.53
CA TRP A 126 1.30 -5.17 -8.95
C TRP A 126 2.65 -5.36 -9.61
N PHE A 127 3.12 -6.61 -9.74
CA PHE A 127 4.42 -6.92 -10.33
C PHE A 127 4.56 -6.40 -11.77
N SER A 128 3.46 -6.46 -12.52
CA SER A 128 3.45 -6.02 -13.91
C SER A 128 3.29 -4.52 -14.07
N LEU A 129 2.37 -3.90 -13.32
CA LEU A 129 2.04 -2.47 -13.50
C LEU A 129 3.00 -1.52 -12.79
N SER A 130 3.63 -1.96 -11.70
CA SER A 130 4.63 -1.16 -10.97
C SER A 130 5.95 -0.99 -11.71
N GLY A 131 6.22 -1.84 -12.71
CA GLY A 131 7.52 -1.92 -13.38
C GLY A 131 8.48 -2.93 -12.76
N ALA A 132 8.09 -3.69 -11.71
CA ALA A 132 8.95 -4.69 -11.07
C ALA A 132 9.40 -5.78 -12.03
N ALA A 133 8.51 -6.26 -12.90
CA ALA A 133 8.84 -7.22 -13.95
C ALA A 133 9.93 -6.69 -14.89
N LYS A 134 9.82 -5.44 -15.32
CA LYS A 134 10.84 -4.78 -16.17
C LYS A 134 12.15 -4.62 -15.41
N LYS A 135 12.12 -4.21 -14.15
CA LYS A 135 13.32 -4.07 -13.32
C LYS A 135 14.02 -5.41 -13.11
N LYS A 136 13.28 -6.47 -12.79
CA LYS A 136 13.79 -7.84 -12.67
C LYS A 136 14.46 -8.31 -13.96
N SER A 137 13.90 -8.02 -15.12
CA SER A 137 14.46 -8.44 -16.43
C SER A 137 15.75 -7.72 -16.84
N THR A 138 16.19 -6.70 -16.10
CA THR A 138 17.49 -6.00 -16.37
C THR A 138 18.71 -6.71 -15.79
N VAL A 139 18.52 -7.76 -15.00
CA VAL A 139 19.58 -8.52 -14.34
C VAL A 139 19.42 -10.03 -14.61
N PRO A 140 20.47 -10.84 -14.37
CA PRO A 140 20.37 -12.31 -14.49
C PRO A 140 19.27 -12.88 -13.57
N GLU A 141 18.66 -13.98 -14.00
CA GLU A 141 17.58 -14.66 -13.26
C GLU A 141 18.03 -15.15 -11.87
N SER A 142 19.33 -15.44 -11.70
CA SER A 142 19.96 -15.85 -10.43
C SER A 142 20.20 -14.68 -9.45
N TYR A 143 20.03 -13.43 -9.89
CA TYR A 143 20.49 -12.23 -9.16
C TYR A 143 20.09 -12.22 -7.68
N TYR A 144 18.82 -12.46 -7.37
CA TYR A 144 18.34 -12.45 -5.98
C TYR A 144 19.00 -13.55 -5.14
N ASN A 145 19.10 -14.76 -5.68
CA ASN A 145 19.72 -15.90 -5.02
C ASN A 145 21.22 -15.68 -4.81
N ASP A 146 21.92 -15.13 -5.80
CA ASP A 146 23.35 -14.85 -5.71
C ASP A 146 23.60 -13.72 -4.71
N LEU A 147 22.78 -12.67 -4.71
CA LEU A 147 22.87 -11.57 -3.76
C LEU A 147 22.67 -12.08 -2.33
N THR A 148 21.61 -12.83 -2.05
CA THR A 148 21.30 -13.32 -0.69
C THR A 148 22.39 -14.25 -0.16
N LYS A 149 22.96 -15.13 -0.99
CA LYS A 149 24.10 -15.95 -0.64
C LYS A 149 25.37 -15.13 -0.37
N ALA A 150 25.66 -14.14 -1.24
CA ALA A 150 26.86 -13.30 -1.11
C ALA A 150 26.86 -12.42 0.15
N VAL A 151 25.68 -12.11 0.69
CA VAL A 151 25.55 -11.27 1.90
C VAL A 151 25.26 -12.06 3.17
N GLU A 152 25.10 -13.37 3.06
CA GLU A 152 24.86 -14.26 4.20
C GLU A 152 25.98 -14.11 5.24
N GLY A 153 25.59 -13.96 6.52
CA GLY A 153 26.52 -13.77 7.62
C GLY A 153 27.20 -12.40 7.70
N LYS A 154 27.03 -11.52 6.71
CA LYS A 154 27.62 -10.16 6.79
C LYS A 154 26.95 -9.32 7.86
N VAL A 155 27.75 -8.58 8.61
CA VAL A 155 27.30 -7.72 9.70
C VAL A 155 27.59 -6.26 9.36
N THR A 156 26.54 -5.46 9.24
CA THR A 156 26.60 -4.02 8.97
C THR A 156 25.69 -3.28 9.97
N PRO A 157 25.75 -1.95 10.10
CA PRO A 157 24.75 -1.21 10.87
C PRO A 157 23.31 -1.53 10.44
N ALA A 158 23.05 -1.63 9.12
CA ALA A 158 21.74 -1.96 8.57
C ALA A 158 21.27 -3.37 9.01
N THR A 159 22.12 -4.38 8.90
CA THR A 159 21.73 -5.76 9.30
C THR A 159 21.45 -5.86 10.79
N ARG A 160 22.21 -5.16 11.65
CA ARG A 160 21.94 -5.13 13.11
C ARG A 160 20.60 -4.47 13.40
N GLN A 161 20.27 -3.37 12.74
CA GLN A 161 19.00 -2.70 12.92
C GLN A 161 17.83 -3.55 12.41
N ILE A 162 17.99 -4.23 11.26
CA ILE A 162 17.02 -5.20 10.76
C ILE A 162 16.78 -6.28 11.83
N ASP A 163 17.83 -6.93 12.32
CA ASP A 163 17.73 -7.99 13.32
C ASP A 163 17.02 -7.53 14.61
N HIS A 164 17.21 -6.27 15.01
CA HIS A 164 16.51 -5.66 16.13
C HIS A 164 15.02 -5.42 15.84
N ASP A 165 14.66 -5.12 14.59
CA ASP A 165 13.29 -4.78 14.20
C ASP A 165 12.43 -6.01 13.89
N LEU A 166 13.02 -7.16 13.51
CA LEU A 166 12.27 -8.37 13.18
C LEU A 166 11.27 -8.80 14.26
N PRO A 167 11.67 -8.95 15.55
CA PRO A 167 10.74 -9.42 16.59
C PRO A 167 9.59 -8.47 16.90
N ARG A 168 9.74 -7.20 16.55
CA ARG A 168 8.71 -6.17 16.74
C ARG A 168 7.92 -5.84 15.48
N THR A 169 8.17 -6.59 14.39
CA THR A 169 7.45 -6.45 13.13
C THR A 169 6.23 -7.36 13.14
N PHE A 170 5.05 -6.79 13.40
CA PHE A 170 3.77 -7.51 13.49
C PHE A 170 3.80 -8.71 14.46
N PRO A 171 4.08 -8.48 15.76
CA PRO A 171 4.10 -9.53 16.76
C PRO A 171 2.74 -10.23 16.87
N GLY A 172 2.76 -11.55 17.04
CA GLY A 172 1.56 -12.39 17.11
C GLY A 172 0.95 -12.75 15.76
N HIS A 173 1.54 -12.28 14.63
CA HIS A 173 1.08 -12.71 13.31
C HIS A 173 1.44 -14.19 13.05
N PRO A 174 0.50 -15.05 12.60
CA PRO A 174 0.68 -16.50 12.53
C PRO A 174 1.90 -16.99 11.72
N TRP A 175 2.35 -16.22 10.74
CA TRP A 175 3.51 -16.57 9.92
C TRP A 175 4.67 -15.57 10.09
N LEU A 176 4.42 -14.26 10.08
CA LEU A 176 5.51 -13.27 10.19
C LEU A 176 6.26 -13.37 11.52
N ASP A 177 5.56 -13.73 12.61
CA ASP A 177 6.15 -13.91 13.95
C ASP A 177 6.58 -15.37 14.19
N THR A 178 7.15 -16.00 13.15
CA THR A 178 7.79 -17.31 13.25
C THR A 178 9.24 -17.22 12.81
N PRO A 179 10.10 -18.19 13.17
CA PRO A 179 11.49 -18.22 12.69
C PRO A 179 11.61 -18.18 11.18
N GLU A 180 10.71 -18.86 10.44
CA GLU A 180 10.68 -18.88 8.98
C GLU A 180 10.27 -17.52 8.42
N GLY A 181 9.25 -16.88 9.00
CA GLY A 181 8.79 -15.55 8.62
C GLY A 181 9.87 -14.48 8.87
N HIS A 182 10.51 -14.52 10.03
CA HIS A 182 11.65 -13.65 10.35
C HIS A 182 12.82 -13.87 9.38
N ALA A 183 13.16 -15.13 9.07
CA ALA A 183 14.23 -15.43 8.14
C ALA A 183 13.94 -14.93 6.72
N ALA A 184 12.70 -15.10 6.23
CA ALA A 184 12.27 -14.61 4.93
C ALA A 184 12.32 -13.07 4.86
N LEU A 185 11.74 -12.39 5.86
CA LEU A 185 11.76 -10.94 5.96
C LEU A 185 13.20 -10.40 6.04
N ARG A 186 14.06 -11.06 6.83
CA ARG A 186 15.47 -10.71 6.94
C ARG A 186 16.18 -10.78 5.59
N ARG A 187 16.00 -11.87 4.83
CA ARG A 187 16.66 -12.04 3.51
C ARG A 187 16.25 -10.94 2.53
N VAL A 188 14.96 -10.57 2.49
CA VAL A 188 14.48 -9.48 1.64
C VAL A 188 15.11 -8.14 2.04
N LEU A 189 15.07 -7.78 3.32
CA LEU A 189 15.59 -6.50 3.82
C LEU A 189 17.11 -6.40 3.72
N VAL A 190 17.84 -7.44 4.11
CA VAL A 190 19.30 -7.49 3.99
C VAL A 190 19.71 -7.46 2.51
N GLY A 191 19.06 -8.25 1.66
CA GLY A 191 19.31 -8.21 0.22
C GLY A 191 19.16 -6.80 -0.33
N TYR A 192 18.09 -6.10 0.04
CA TYR A 192 17.88 -4.72 -0.42
C TYR A 192 18.94 -3.76 0.15
N SER A 193 19.32 -3.87 1.40
CA SER A 193 20.33 -3.00 2.02
C SER A 193 21.71 -3.09 1.38
N PHE A 194 22.03 -4.20 0.72
CA PHE A 194 23.26 -4.37 -0.09
C PHE A 194 23.08 -4.00 -1.55
N ARG A 195 21.85 -4.03 -2.06
CA ARG A 195 21.53 -3.52 -3.39
C ARG A 195 21.65 -2.00 -3.47
N ASP A 196 21.18 -1.32 -2.43
CA ASP A 196 21.20 0.14 -2.32
C ASP A 196 21.76 0.52 -0.94
N SER A 197 23.08 0.79 -0.90
CA SER A 197 23.79 1.12 0.32
C SER A 197 23.48 2.53 0.85
N ASP A 198 23.00 3.44 0.00
CA ASP A 198 22.65 4.81 0.38
C ASP A 198 21.35 4.83 1.19
N VAL A 199 20.41 3.98 0.84
CA VAL A 199 19.24 3.68 1.65
C VAL A 199 19.61 2.76 2.80
N GLY A 200 20.38 1.69 2.54
CA GLY A 200 20.70 0.68 3.51
C GLY A 200 19.43 0.10 4.14
N TYR A 201 19.12 0.53 5.34
CA TYR A 201 17.88 0.21 6.04
C TYR A 201 17.39 1.39 6.87
N CYS A 202 16.12 1.68 6.75
CA CYS A 202 15.41 2.62 7.60
C CYS A 202 14.24 1.92 8.31
N GLN A 203 14.03 2.24 9.58
CA GLN A 203 12.88 1.74 10.34
C GLN A 203 11.57 2.17 9.66
N GLY A 204 10.66 1.23 9.47
CA GLY A 204 9.46 1.38 8.64
C GLY A 204 9.47 0.44 7.44
N LEU A 205 10.63 0.23 6.82
CA LEU A 205 10.79 -0.72 5.71
C LEU A 205 10.47 -2.16 6.11
N ASN A 206 10.66 -2.53 7.39
CA ASN A 206 10.27 -3.84 7.91
C ASN A 206 8.77 -4.09 7.77
N TYR A 207 7.92 -3.13 8.09
CA TYR A 207 6.47 -3.26 7.94
C TYR A 207 6.06 -3.32 6.46
N VAL A 208 6.69 -2.50 5.62
CA VAL A 208 6.44 -2.50 4.17
C VAL A 208 6.83 -3.83 3.55
N ALA A 209 8.05 -4.32 3.80
CA ALA A 209 8.53 -5.59 3.27
C ALA A 209 7.73 -6.79 3.79
N ALA A 210 7.27 -6.76 5.05
CA ALA A 210 6.42 -7.80 5.62
C ALA A 210 5.08 -7.93 4.87
N LEU A 211 4.38 -6.81 4.60
CA LEU A 211 3.14 -6.85 3.80
C LEU A 211 3.40 -7.28 2.35
N LEU A 212 4.51 -6.84 1.74
CA LEU A 212 4.89 -7.32 0.41
C LEU A 212 5.09 -8.84 0.39
N LEU A 213 5.76 -9.42 1.39
CA LEU A 213 5.92 -10.87 1.52
C LEU A 213 4.58 -11.60 1.61
N LEU A 214 3.64 -11.10 2.40
CA LEU A 214 2.30 -11.70 2.53
C LEU A 214 1.52 -11.68 1.21
N VAL A 215 1.64 -10.60 0.45
CA VAL A 215 0.94 -10.44 -0.83
C VAL A 215 1.63 -11.24 -1.94
N MET A 216 2.95 -11.07 -2.11
CA MET A 216 3.68 -11.61 -3.28
C MET A 216 3.94 -13.11 -3.19
N LYS A 217 3.88 -13.70 -2.00
CA LYS A 217 4.06 -15.14 -1.74
C LYS A 217 5.47 -15.69 -1.98
N THR A 218 6.34 -14.96 -2.67
CA THR A 218 7.76 -15.32 -2.86
C THR A 218 8.66 -14.19 -2.38
N GLU A 219 9.79 -14.53 -1.80
CA GLU A 219 10.77 -13.56 -1.32
C GLU A 219 11.34 -12.71 -2.45
N GLU A 220 11.65 -13.34 -3.59
CA GLU A 220 12.21 -12.66 -4.74
C GLU A 220 11.24 -11.62 -5.31
N ASP A 221 9.96 -11.96 -5.45
CA ASP A 221 8.97 -11.00 -5.96
C ASP A 221 8.72 -9.87 -4.95
N ALA A 222 8.72 -10.17 -3.64
CA ALA A 222 8.64 -9.14 -2.59
C ALA A 222 9.88 -8.21 -2.62
N PHE A 223 11.08 -8.75 -2.83
CA PHE A 223 12.30 -7.97 -3.01
C PHE A 223 12.21 -7.02 -4.23
N TRP A 224 11.75 -7.52 -5.38
CA TRP A 224 11.61 -6.68 -6.57
C TRP A 224 10.50 -5.63 -6.43
N MET A 225 9.42 -5.95 -5.72
CA MET A 225 8.40 -4.97 -5.38
C MET A 225 8.93 -3.89 -4.44
N LEU A 226 9.73 -4.26 -3.43
CA LEU A 226 10.41 -3.30 -2.57
C LEU A 226 11.37 -2.41 -3.37
N ALA A 227 12.20 -3.02 -4.24
CA ALA A 227 13.14 -2.29 -5.09
C ALA A 227 12.43 -1.27 -6.01
N VAL A 228 11.35 -1.66 -6.69
CA VAL A 228 10.63 -0.72 -7.55
C VAL A 228 9.93 0.37 -6.75
N LEU A 229 9.41 0.05 -5.57
CA LEU A 229 8.77 1.01 -4.68
C LEU A 229 9.75 2.12 -4.29
N LEU A 230 10.94 1.76 -3.81
CA LEU A 230 11.93 2.69 -3.30
C LEU A 230 12.68 3.45 -4.42
N GLU A 231 12.93 2.77 -5.53
CA GLU A 231 13.75 3.33 -6.61
C GLU A 231 12.93 4.05 -7.71
N ASN A 232 11.60 3.83 -7.81
CA ASN A 232 10.80 4.33 -8.92
C ASN A 232 9.45 4.95 -8.55
N VAL A 233 8.83 4.55 -7.44
CA VAL A 233 7.46 4.97 -7.07
C VAL A 233 7.47 6.10 -6.06
N LEU A 234 8.32 5.98 -5.03
CA LEU A 234 8.46 6.98 -3.98
C LEU A 234 9.41 8.10 -4.38
N VAL A 235 9.38 9.18 -3.61
CA VAL A 235 10.33 10.28 -3.76
C VAL A 235 11.72 9.79 -3.37
N ASN A 236 12.73 10.21 -4.11
CA ASN A 236 14.13 9.90 -3.78
C ASN A 236 14.48 10.38 -2.38
N ASP A 237 15.44 9.72 -1.75
CA ASP A 237 15.99 10.07 -0.43
C ASP A 237 15.01 10.00 0.76
N CYS A 238 13.81 9.41 0.60
CA CYS A 238 12.87 9.25 1.71
C CYS A 238 13.43 8.36 2.84
N TYR A 239 14.30 7.41 2.50
CA TYR A 239 14.83 6.42 3.43
C TYR A 239 16.36 6.49 3.62
N THR A 240 17.00 7.52 3.08
CA THR A 240 18.43 7.76 3.32
C THR A 240 18.70 8.18 4.76
N ASN A 241 19.94 8.13 5.20
CA ASN A 241 20.32 8.37 6.60
C ASN A 241 19.85 9.73 7.16
N ASN A 242 19.73 10.75 6.32
CA ASN A 242 19.27 12.08 6.72
C ASN A 242 17.77 12.31 6.54
N LEU A 243 17.04 11.31 5.98
CA LEU A 243 15.60 11.38 5.70
C LEU A 243 15.17 12.63 4.93
N SER A 244 16.04 13.17 4.06
CA SER A 244 15.79 14.46 3.37
C SER A 244 14.50 14.41 2.54
N GLY A 245 14.24 13.33 1.83
CA GLY A 245 12.99 13.12 1.10
C GLY A 245 11.76 13.06 2.02
N CYS A 246 11.85 12.40 3.16
CA CYS A 246 10.77 12.37 4.14
C CYS A 246 10.44 13.77 4.69
N HIS A 247 11.46 14.60 4.98
CA HIS A 247 11.24 15.99 5.39
C HIS A 247 10.60 16.83 4.28
N VAL A 248 10.94 16.59 3.02
CA VAL A 248 10.26 17.22 1.88
C VAL A 248 8.80 16.81 1.82
N GLU A 249 8.50 15.50 1.95
CA GLU A 249 7.12 15.01 1.97
C GLU A 249 6.30 15.62 3.10
N GLN A 250 6.86 15.73 4.31
CA GLN A 250 6.19 16.38 5.45
C GLN A 250 5.85 17.85 5.17
N ARG A 251 6.79 18.58 4.56
CA ARG A 251 6.56 19.99 4.18
C ARG A 251 5.48 20.11 3.11
N VAL A 252 5.56 19.30 2.06
CA VAL A 252 4.52 19.23 1.02
C VAL A 252 3.17 18.88 1.62
N PHE A 253 3.12 17.95 2.56
CA PHE A 253 1.87 17.59 3.24
C PHE A 253 1.31 18.76 4.06
N LYS A 254 2.15 19.49 4.81
CA LYS A 254 1.74 20.69 5.56
C LYS A 254 1.14 21.75 4.63
N ASP A 255 1.79 22.03 3.49
CA ASP A 255 1.32 22.98 2.49
C ASP A 255 -0.02 22.53 1.85
N LEU A 256 -0.14 21.24 1.56
CA LEU A 256 -1.38 20.68 1.03
C LEU A 256 -2.52 20.75 2.05
N LEU A 257 -2.25 20.50 3.32
CA LEU A 257 -3.24 20.59 4.39
C LEU A 257 -3.72 22.04 4.54
N ALA A 258 -2.80 23.01 4.55
CA ALA A 258 -3.15 24.43 4.59
C ALA A 258 -4.00 24.86 3.39
N LYS A 259 -3.69 24.36 2.21
CA LYS A 259 -4.41 24.71 0.97
C LYS A 259 -5.78 24.02 0.86
N LYS A 260 -5.90 22.76 1.33
CA LYS A 260 -7.07 21.91 1.10
C LYS A 260 -8.01 21.81 2.29
N CYS A 261 -7.49 22.00 3.49
CA CYS A 261 -8.22 21.94 4.74
C CYS A 261 -7.86 23.14 5.63
N PRO A 262 -8.09 24.41 5.18
CA PRO A 262 -7.59 25.60 5.85
C PRO A 262 -8.10 25.75 7.29
N ARG A 263 -9.35 25.37 7.58
CA ARG A 263 -9.91 25.40 8.95
C ARG A 263 -9.08 24.51 9.89
N ILE A 264 -8.78 23.27 9.44
CA ILE A 264 -7.94 22.34 10.22
C ILE A 264 -6.55 22.93 10.38
N ALA A 265 -5.91 23.37 9.29
CA ALA A 265 -4.54 23.89 9.33
C ALA A 265 -4.38 25.07 10.29
N THR A 266 -5.31 26.04 10.26
CA THR A 266 -5.33 27.18 11.20
C THR A 266 -5.50 26.72 12.65
N HIS A 267 -6.35 25.74 12.91
CA HIS A 267 -6.56 25.19 14.25
C HIS A 267 -5.32 24.47 14.77
N LEU A 268 -4.67 23.65 13.93
CA LEU A 268 -3.43 22.95 14.28
C LEU A 268 -2.29 23.94 14.57
N GLU A 269 -2.20 25.02 13.79
CA GLU A 269 -1.21 26.08 14.01
C GLU A 269 -1.43 26.80 15.34
N ALA A 270 -2.68 27.08 15.70
CA ALA A 270 -3.03 27.70 16.98
C ALA A 270 -2.69 26.79 18.20
N LEU A 271 -2.66 25.48 18.01
CA LEU A 271 -2.27 24.50 19.02
C LEU A 271 -0.77 24.12 18.96
N GLU A 272 0.02 24.77 18.08
CA GLU A 272 1.43 24.44 17.82
C GLU A 272 1.63 22.94 17.46
N PHE A 273 0.63 22.35 16.79
CA PHE A 273 0.71 20.96 16.36
C PHE A 273 1.56 20.81 15.10
N ASP A 274 2.66 20.07 15.22
CA ASP A 274 3.46 19.69 14.04
C ASP A 274 2.90 18.39 13.41
N VAL A 275 2.48 18.49 12.15
CA VAL A 275 1.95 17.35 11.38
C VAL A 275 2.95 16.19 11.27
N SER A 276 4.25 16.43 11.43
CA SER A 276 5.31 15.42 11.43
C SER A 276 5.12 14.37 12.52
N LEU A 277 4.44 14.71 13.64
CA LEU A 277 4.14 13.80 14.75
C LEU A 277 3.34 12.56 14.31
N VAL A 278 2.56 12.68 13.26
CA VAL A 278 1.76 11.58 12.68
C VAL A 278 2.23 11.22 11.27
N ALA A 279 2.57 12.21 10.46
CA ALA A 279 2.91 12.01 9.05
C ALA A 279 4.21 11.22 8.83
N THR A 280 5.17 11.31 9.75
CA THR A 280 6.43 10.56 9.67
C THR A 280 6.17 9.05 9.63
N GLU A 281 5.38 8.53 10.57
CA GLU A 281 5.03 7.11 10.57
C GLU A 281 4.22 6.73 9.34
N TRP A 282 3.24 7.55 8.95
CA TRP A 282 2.39 7.28 7.80
C TRP A 282 3.19 7.14 6.51
N PHE A 283 4.11 8.05 6.25
CA PHE A 283 4.90 8.05 5.02
C PHE A 283 6.01 7.00 5.04
N LEU A 284 6.77 6.88 6.14
CA LEU A 284 7.85 5.87 6.23
C LEU A 284 7.32 4.42 6.25
N CYS A 285 6.14 4.19 6.80
CA CYS A 285 5.51 2.87 6.81
C CYS A 285 4.48 2.69 5.68
N LEU A 286 4.24 3.68 4.83
CA LEU A 286 3.21 3.67 3.78
C LEU A 286 1.85 3.23 4.34
N PHE A 287 1.50 3.73 5.53
CA PHE A 287 0.31 3.40 6.31
C PHE A 287 0.22 1.94 6.81
N SER A 288 1.19 1.06 6.51
CA SER A 288 1.13 -0.36 6.87
C SER A 288 1.06 -0.65 8.36
N LYS A 289 1.53 0.29 9.19
CA LYS A 289 1.48 0.19 10.65
C LYS A 289 0.22 0.85 11.24
N SER A 290 -0.36 1.82 10.53
CA SER A 290 -1.43 2.67 11.06
C SER A 290 -2.83 2.27 10.59
N LEU A 291 -2.97 1.73 9.37
CA LEU A 291 -4.25 1.27 8.83
C LEU A 291 -4.41 -0.25 8.96
N PRO A 292 -5.65 -0.78 9.01
CA PRO A 292 -5.90 -2.21 8.84
C PRO A 292 -5.26 -2.74 7.55
N SER A 293 -4.76 -3.97 7.56
CA SER A 293 -3.99 -4.52 6.43
C SER A 293 -4.76 -4.49 5.11
N GLU A 294 -6.05 -4.86 5.13
CA GLU A 294 -6.90 -4.87 3.94
C GLU A 294 -7.07 -3.44 3.37
N THR A 295 -7.20 -2.43 4.23
CA THR A 295 -7.26 -1.01 3.84
C THR A 295 -5.93 -0.52 3.29
N THR A 296 -4.82 -0.85 3.96
CA THR A 296 -3.47 -0.53 3.48
C THR A 296 -3.24 -1.07 2.07
N LEU A 297 -3.58 -2.33 1.84
CA LEU A 297 -3.37 -2.96 0.54
C LEU A 297 -4.27 -2.39 -0.57
N ARG A 298 -5.45 -1.88 -0.22
CA ARG A 298 -6.30 -1.11 -1.14
C ARG A 298 -5.67 0.24 -1.51
N VAL A 299 -5.03 0.91 -0.57
CA VAL A 299 -4.23 2.11 -0.86
C VAL A 299 -3.06 1.75 -1.77
N TRP A 300 -2.38 0.63 -1.52
CA TRP A 300 -1.26 0.17 -2.34
C TRP A 300 -1.68 -0.28 -3.76
N ASP A 301 -2.90 -0.77 -3.96
CA ASP A 301 -3.44 -0.99 -5.30
C ASP A 301 -3.34 0.29 -6.16
N VAL A 302 -3.66 1.44 -5.55
CA VAL A 302 -3.58 2.75 -6.23
C VAL A 302 -2.15 3.28 -6.27
N LEU A 303 -1.36 3.09 -5.20
CA LEU A 303 0.04 3.52 -5.10
C LEU A 303 0.89 2.95 -6.24
N PHE A 304 0.80 1.65 -6.49
CA PHE A 304 1.57 1.00 -7.56
C PHE A 304 1.14 1.38 -8.97
N TYR A 305 -0.03 1.96 -9.12
CA TYR A 305 -0.54 2.40 -10.42
C TYR A 305 -0.47 3.91 -10.64
N GLU A 306 -0.78 4.71 -9.62
CA GLU A 306 -0.87 6.18 -9.74
C GLU A 306 0.33 6.90 -9.09
N GLY A 307 1.20 6.20 -8.36
CA GLY A 307 2.38 6.76 -7.69
C GLY A 307 2.10 7.37 -6.32
N ALA A 308 3.14 7.94 -5.70
CA ALA A 308 3.17 8.39 -4.30
C ALA A 308 2.12 9.45 -3.92
N LYS A 309 1.55 10.18 -4.89
CA LYS A 309 0.51 11.19 -4.63
C LYS A 309 -0.70 10.65 -3.86
N VAL A 310 -0.98 9.33 -3.95
CA VAL A 310 -2.08 8.72 -3.21
C VAL A 310 -1.85 8.78 -1.71
N LEU A 311 -0.61 8.74 -1.24
CA LEU A 311 -0.28 8.81 0.19
C LEU A 311 -0.71 10.16 0.78
N PHE A 312 -0.47 11.26 0.06
CA PHE A 312 -0.95 12.59 0.47
C PHE A 312 -2.48 12.68 0.44
N HIS A 313 -3.11 12.06 -0.56
CA HIS A 313 -4.57 12.02 -0.62
C HIS A 313 -5.16 11.30 0.60
N VAL A 314 -4.60 10.15 0.96
CA VAL A 314 -5.02 9.37 2.13
C VAL A 314 -4.81 10.17 3.42
N ALA A 315 -3.64 10.79 3.60
CA ALA A 315 -3.36 11.62 4.76
C ALA A 315 -4.37 12.77 4.90
N LEU A 316 -4.63 13.51 3.82
CA LEU A 316 -5.63 14.59 3.80
C LEU A 316 -7.05 14.08 4.07
N ALA A 317 -7.41 12.92 3.53
CA ALA A 317 -8.71 12.30 3.74
C ALA A 317 -8.94 11.98 5.22
N ILE A 318 -7.94 11.44 5.92
CA ILE A 318 -8.01 11.14 7.36
C ILE A 318 -8.31 12.43 8.17
N PHE A 319 -7.58 13.52 7.89
CA PHE A 319 -7.84 14.80 8.54
C PHE A 319 -9.25 15.34 8.21
N LYS A 320 -9.65 15.25 6.94
CA LYS A 320 -10.97 15.76 6.49
C LYS A 320 -12.13 14.98 7.08
N MET A 321 -12.01 13.66 7.22
CA MET A 321 -13.04 12.82 7.87
C MET A 321 -13.31 13.23 9.32
N LYS A 322 -12.29 13.75 9.99
CA LYS A 322 -12.35 14.12 11.42
C LYS A 322 -12.35 15.63 11.66
N GLU A 323 -12.62 16.43 10.61
CA GLU A 323 -12.54 17.88 10.69
C GLU A 323 -13.30 18.45 11.91
N GLU A 324 -14.55 18.10 12.08
CA GLU A 324 -15.36 18.65 13.17
C GLU A 324 -14.89 18.18 14.56
N GLU A 325 -14.43 16.92 14.68
CA GLU A 325 -13.90 16.38 15.93
C GLU A 325 -12.55 17.04 16.27
N LEU A 326 -11.68 17.23 15.27
CA LEU A 326 -10.40 17.89 15.43
C LEU A 326 -10.53 19.36 15.84
N LEU A 327 -11.49 20.09 15.26
CA LEU A 327 -11.72 21.50 15.56
C LEU A 327 -12.23 21.75 17.00
N LEU A 328 -12.71 20.71 17.68
CA LEU A 328 -13.13 20.77 19.07
C LEU A 328 -12.01 20.46 20.07
N THR A 329 -10.84 20.06 19.61
CA THR A 329 -9.69 19.73 20.48
C THR A 329 -9.03 20.99 21.04
N HIS A 330 -8.40 20.85 22.21
CA HIS A 330 -7.66 21.93 22.85
C HIS A 330 -6.21 21.54 23.20
N GLN A 331 -5.83 20.31 22.93
CA GLN A 331 -4.51 19.77 23.24
C GLN A 331 -3.96 18.91 22.10
N VAL A 332 -2.65 18.95 21.90
CA VAL A 332 -1.92 18.13 20.91
C VAL A 332 -2.19 16.63 21.08
N GLY A 333 -2.23 16.15 22.33
CA GLY A 333 -2.50 14.74 22.65
C GLY A 333 -3.87 14.25 22.14
N ASP A 334 -4.91 15.10 22.21
CA ASP A 334 -6.24 14.74 21.73
C ASP A 334 -6.26 14.57 20.20
N ILE A 335 -5.55 15.43 19.47
CA ILE A 335 -5.40 15.35 18.02
C ILE A 335 -4.75 14.01 17.64
N ILE A 336 -3.65 13.65 18.30
CA ILE A 336 -2.93 12.38 18.06
C ILE A 336 -3.87 11.20 18.31
N ASN A 337 -4.57 11.20 19.44
CA ASN A 337 -5.49 10.12 19.82
C ASN A 337 -6.63 9.96 18.82
N ILE A 338 -7.23 11.06 18.35
CA ILE A 338 -8.31 11.04 17.34
C ILE A 338 -7.78 10.43 16.05
N LEU A 339 -6.63 10.88 15.56
CA LEU A 339 -6.06 10.40 14.30
C LEU A 339 -5.65 8.92 14.39
N GLN A 340 -5.01 8.49 15.48
CA GLN A 340 -4.63 7.10 15.71
C GLN A 340 -5.86 6.19 15.80
N ARG A 341 -6.86 6.55 16.62
CA ARG A 341 -8.11 5.80 16.72
C ARG A 341 -8.78 5.68 15.36
N THR A 342 -8.85 6.77 14.60
CA THR A 342 -9.45 6.79 13.27
C THR A 342 -8.75 5.83 12.34
N THR A 343 -7.42 5.90 12.22
CA THR A 343 -6.66 5.04 11.33
C THR A 343 -6.79 3.56 11.67
N HIS A 344 -6.74 3.20 12.96
CA HIS A 344 -6.86 1.81 13.40
C HIS A 344 -8.23 1.17 13.13
N HIS A 345 -9.30 1.95 13.06
CA HIS A 345 -10.68 1.47 12.81
C HIS A 345 -11.20 1.77 11.40
N LEU A 346 -10.32 2.12 10.47
CA LEU A 346 -10.67 2.44 9.09
C LEU A 346 -10.76 1.16 8.25
N PHE A 347 -11.83 0.39 8.45
CA PHE A 347 -12.05 -0.89 7.78
C PHE A 347 -12.62 -0.75 6.36
N ASP A 348 -13.35 0.31 6.04
CA ASP A 348 -13.79 0.58 4.67
C ASP A 348 -12.79 1.49 3.93
N PRO A 349 -11.97 0.95 3.02
CA PRO A 349 -11.03 1.76 2.24
C PRO A 349 -11.70 2.76 1.30
N ASP A 350 -12.98 2.56 0.97
CA ASP A 350 -13.71 3.48 0.11
C ASP A 350 -13.95 4.82 0.82
N GLU A 351 -14.03 4.82 2.15
CA GLU A 351 -14.10 6.05 2.93
C GLU A 351 -12.90 6.97 2.68
N LEU A 352 -11.68 6.39 2.51
CA LEU A 352 -10.48 7.16 2.20
C LEU A 352 -10.37 7.55 0.72
N LEU A 353 -10.65 6.60 -0.17
CA LEU A 353 -10.33 6.75 -1.59
C LEU A 353 -11.38 7.54 -2.36
N THR A 354 -12.60 7.71 -1.81
CA THR A 354 -13.70 8.45 -2.44
C THR A 354 -13.89 9.86 -1.89
N ILE A 355 -13.25 10.23 -0.78
CA ILE A 355 -13.32 11.58 -0.23
C ILE A 355 -12.90 12.59 -1.28
N LYS A 356 -13.81 13.50 -1.60
CA LYS A 356 -13.52 14.63 -2.47
C LYS A 356 -12.78 15.69 -1.66
N ILE A 357 -11.50 15.82 -1.92
CA ILE A 357 -10.70 16.96 -1.48
C ILE A 357 -10.91 18.03 -2.54
N GLU A 358 -11.56 19.13 -2.18
CA GLU A 358 -11.91 20.21 -3.10
C GLU A 358 -10.70 20.63 -3.94
N HIS A 359 -10.91 20.77 -5.26
CA HIS A 359 -9.88 21.04 -6.26
C HIS A 359 -8.77 19.98 -6.27
N GLY A 360 -8.98 18.91 -6.99
CA GLY A 360 -8.09 17.74 -7.13
C GLY A 360 -6.60 18.03 -6.88
N ILE A 361 -5.89 17.10 -6.27
CA ILE A 361 -4.45 17.21 -6.11
C ILE A 361 -3.85 17.16 -7.52
N PHE A 362 -3.69 18.32 -8.15
CA PHE A 362 -2.94 18.48 -9.38
C PHE A 362 -1.46 18.55 -8.99
N PHE A 363 -0.80 17.40 -9.02
CA PHE A 363 0.65 17.41 -9.19
C PHE A 363 0.91 17.58 -10.69
N PRO A 364 1.74 18.56 -11.12
CA PRO A 364 2.19 18.57 -12.50
C PRO A 364 2.86 17.22 -12.80
N CYS A 365 2.48 16.61 -13.92
CA CYS A 365 3.21 15.46 -14.46
C CYS A 365 4.60 15.94 -14.85
N GLY A 366 5.58 15.74 -14.00
CA GLY A 366 6.98 16.03 -14.27
C GLY A 366 7.83 15.40 -13.18
N ASN A 367 8.77 14.58 -13.60
CA ASN A 367 9.79 13.93 -12.77
C ASN A 367 10.81 14.93 -12.20
N HIS A 368 10.45 16.18 -11.92
CA HIS A 368 11.32 17.17 -11.29
C HIS A 368 10.50 17.97 -10.28
N LEU A 369 10.71 17.67 -9.00
CA LEU A 369 10.58 18.69 -7.97
C LEU A 369 11.64 19.77 -8.29
N PRO A 370 11.31 21.06 -8.21
CA PRO A 370 12.32 22.10 -8.41
C PRO A 370 13.42 21.88 -7.38
N SER A 371 14.67 21.71 -7.84
CA SER A 371 15.86 21.77 -7.00
C SER A 371 15.83 23.14 -6.33
N GLY A 372 15.52 23.17 -5.03
CA GLY A 372 15.51 24.38 -4.23
C GLY A 372 16.92 24.96 -4.18
N SER A 373 17.07 26.17 -4.68
CA SER A 373 18.19 27.07 -4.41
C SER A 373 18.12 27.58 -2.97
#